data_07552779e1097e876663de3748f79ae4
#
_entry.id   07552779e1097e876663de3748f79ae4
#
_cell.length_a   1.000
_cell.length_b   1.000
_cell.length_c   1.000
_cell.angle_alpha   90.00
_cell.angle_beta   90.00
_cell.angle_gamma   90.00
#
_symmetry.space_group_name_H-M   'P 1'
#
loop_
_entity.id
_entity.type
_entity.pdbx_description
1 polymer ?
#
loop_
_entity_poly.entity_id
_entity_poly.type
_entity_poly.pdbx_seq_one_letter_code
_entity_poly.pdbx_strand_id
1 'polypeptide(L)'
;MVASNKNRGRDTSTVKGLIDEYIETYAKPKKMSWHEDLRMLNKDVLPKWKYLPTFNITKHDVTKLLNRIGKSGGVPNKIFKVLQSMFAFAVSRSIMETNPCSDIEVLNEDAPKERILKADEIRKIWFGLEKTKMSESMRSVLKFLLVTGQRNGEVAGAKWEEFNIRSKWWTIPGTRTKNKKSHQVFLTPMVIDLLGQVKRHGWVFPSGKDKHISPRSVSLAIRNNTEKRTQQKSTYGDFFKVGQFVPNDLRRTAAALMAEAGVDEAPIAKVMNQAPSDRTRDPEIRQALEVWEKKLQTILYGWRKHKPVTNSSE
;
A
#
# COMPACT_ATOMS: atom_id res chain seq x y z
N MET A 1 -5.63 44.69 32.36
CA MET A 1 -4.48 43.88 31.86
C MET A 1 -5.08 42.84 30.92
N VAL A 2 -4.97 43.07 29.61
CA VAL A 2 -5.50 42.16 28.56
C VAL A 2 -4.40 41.15 28.28
N ALA A 3 -4.69 39.89 28.53
CA ALA A 3 -3.80 38.78 28.21
C ALA A 3 -3.60 38.69 26.69
N SER A 4 -2.39 39.02 26.26
CA SER A 4 -1.96 38.92 24.87
C SER A 4 -1.98 37.44 24.41
N ASN A 5 -2.98 37.11 23.63
CA ASN A 5 -3.14 35.79 23.01
C ASN A 5 -2.04 35.63 21.94
N LYS A 6 -0.96 34.91 22.26
CA LYS A 6 0.12 34.58 21.34
C LYS A 6 -0.30 33.49 20.36
N ASN A 7 -1.35 33.73 19.58
CA ASN A 7 -1.59 33.02 18.35
C ASN A 7 -0.86 33.78 17.22
N ARG A 8 0.46 33.60 17.12
CA ARG A 8 1.21 34.01 15.93
C ARG A 8 0.71 33.14 14.79
N GLY A 9 -0.33 33.62 14.09
CA GLY A 9 -0.75 33.08 12.78
C GLY A 9 0.51 33.01 11.91
N ARG A 10 0.79 31.82 11.36
CA ARG A 10 1.89 31.67 10.41
C ARG A 10 1.62 32.60 9.26
N ASP A 11 2.65 33.26 8.78
CA ASP A 11 2.54 34.18 7.65
C ASP A 11 2.22 33.39 6.38
N THR A 12 0.92 33.31 6.07
CA THR A 12 0.39 32.62 4.87
C THR A 12 0.45 33.48 3.62
N SER A 13 1.02 34.69 3.72
CA SER A 13 1.22 35.56 2.56
C SER A 13 2.17 34.93 1.53
N THR A 14 3.06 34.05 1.97
CA THR A 14 4.00 33.32 1.11
C THR A 14 3.59 31.86 0.93
N VAL A 15 3.99 31.26 -0.19
CA VAL A 15 3.77 29.82 -0.45
C VAL A 15 4.40 28.95 0.66
N LYS A 16 5.55 29.35 1.22
CA LYS A 16 6.16 28.62 2.35
C LYS A 16 5.26 28.65 3.58
N GLY A 17 4.73 29.80 3.93
CA GLY A 17 3.81 29.93 5.06
C GLY A 17 2.52 29.14 4.84
N LEU A 18 1.96 29.16 3.61
CA LEU A 18 0.80 28.35 3.26
C LEU A 18 1.09 26.85 3.41
N ILE A 19 2.25 26.37 2.94
CA ILE A 19 2.64 24.96 3.09
C ILE A 19 2.69 24.57 4.57
N ASP A 20 3.33 25.38 5.41
CA ASP A 20 3.45 25.11 6.85
C ASP A 20 2.08 25.06 7.53
N GLU A 21 1.20 25.99 7.20
CA GLU A 21 -0.17 26.02 7.72
C GLU A 21 -0.97 24.82 7.25
N TYR A 22 -0.96 24.49 5.94
CA TYR A 22 -1.63 23.35 5.36
C TYR A 22 -1.20 22.04 6.01
N ILE A 23 0.10 21.83 6.17
CA ILE A 23 0.63 20.60 6.77
C ILE A 23 0.18 20.47 8.22
N GLU A 24 0.33 21.52 9.04
CA GLU A 24 0.05 21.43 10.47
C GLU A 24 -1.44 21.36 10.78
N THR A 25 -2.27 22.15 10.10
CA THR A 25 -3.68 22.30 10.48
C THR A 25 -4.63 21.42 9.67
N TYR A 26 -4.20 20.93 8.50
CA TYR A 26 -5.05 20.12 7.62
C TYR A 26 -4.47 18.73 7.35
N ALA A 27 -3.23 18.65 6.82
CA ALA A 27 -2.72 17.37 6.36
C ALA A 27 -2.40 16.41 7.52
N LYS A 28 -1.70 16.84 8.55
CA LYS A 28 -1.39 16.02 9.73
C LYS A 28 -2.63 15.44 10.42
N PRO A 29 -3.67 16.20 10.72
CA PRO A 29 -4.87 15.67 11.35
C PRO A 29 -5.68 14.71 10.45
N LYS A 30 -5.67 14.94 9.13
CA LYS A 30 -6.58 14.23 8.21
C LYS A 30 -5.95 13.12 7.40
N LYS A 31 -4.62 13.14 7.15
CA LYS A 31 -3.95 12.22 6.24
C LYS A 31 -2.84 11.45 6.96
N MET A 32 -2.86 10.14 6.93
CA MET A 32 -1.73 9.33 7.39
C MET A 32 -0.47 9.54 6.54
N SER A 33 -0.63 9.95 5.27
CA SER A 33 0.45 10.17 4.31
C SER A 33 0.97 11.62 4.27
N TRP A 34 0.67 12.45 5.27
CA TRP A 34 1.08 13.86 5.27
C TRP A 34 2.60 14.09 5.12
N HIS A 35 3.40 13.14 5.59
CA HIS A 35 4.86 13.18 5.41
C HIS A 35 5.25 13.16 3.91
N GLU A 36 4.49 12.43 3.09
CA GLU A 36 4.74 12.36 1.65
C GLU A 36 4.30 13.64 0.95
N ASP A 37 3.18 14.24 1.38
CA ASP A 37 2.76 15.56 0.91
C ASP A 37 3.85 16.60 1.22
N LEU A 38 4.34 16.64 2.46
CA LEU A 38 5.42 17.55 2.88
C LEU A 38 6.71 17.32 2.08
N ARG A 39 7.09 16.06 1.86
CA ARG A 39 8.28 15.72 1.08
C ARG A 39 8.19 16.22 -0.35
N MET A 40 7.03 16.03 -1.01
CA MET A 40 6.80 16.50 -2.37
C MET A 40 6.79 18.04 -2.45
N LEU A 41 6.11 18.71 -1.53
CA LEU A 41 6.08 20.16 -1.47
C LEU A 41 7.47 20.76 -1.26
N ASN A 42 8.26 20.19 -0.35
CA ASN A 42 9.64 20.65 -0.10
C ASN A 42 10.56 20.40 -1.30
N LYS A 43 10.42 19.26 -1.99
CA LYS A 43 11.29 18.89 -3.11
C LYS A 43 10.95 19.64 -4.39
N ASP A 44 9.65 19.72 -4.72
CA ASP A 44 9.20 20.09 -6.05
C ASP A 44 8.66 21.53 -6.12
N VAL A 45 8.11 22.07 -5.02
CA VAL A 45 7.44 23.38 -4.96
C VAL A 45 8.33 24.46 -4.35
N LEU A 46 8.84 24.24 -3.14
CA LEU A 46 9.62 25.23 -2.40
C LEU A 46 10.84 25.77 -3.14
N PRO A 47 11.61 24.99 -3.92
CA PRO A 47 12.77 25.53 -4.63
C PRO A 47 12.45 26.67 -5.61
N LYS A 48 11.17 26.79 -6.02
CA LYS A 48 10.73 27.81 -6.98
C LYS A 48 9.76 28.83 -6.39
N TRP A 49 8.91 28.43 -5.43
CA TRP A 49 7.82 29.27 -4.96
C TRP A 49 7.98 29.73 -3.51
N LYS A 50 9.05 29.38 -2.82
CA LYS A 50 9.24 29.59 -1.38
C LYS A 50 8.81 30.98 -0.90
N TYR A 51 9.25 32.01 -1.59
CA TYR A 51 9.04 33.42 -1.23
C TYR A 51 7.99 34.12 -2.09
N LEU A 52 7.36 33.41 -3.02
CA LEU A 52 6.30 34.02 -3.84
C LEU A 52 5.06 34.28 -2.99
N PRO A 53 4.39 35.43 -3.17
CA PRO A 53 3.10 35.65 -2.55
C PRO A 53 2.09 34.58 -3.01
N THR A 54 1.36 34.04 -2.05
CA THR A 54 0.43 32.94 -2.31
C THR A 54 -0.63 33.32 -3.36
N PHE A 55 -1.17 34.55 -3.27
CA PHE A 55 -2.19 35.07 -4.18
C PHE A 55 -1.68 35.34 -5.61
N ASN A 56 -0.37 35.37 -5.83
CA ASN A 56 0.22 35.54 -7.16
C ASN A 56 0.38 34.24 -7.94
N ILE A 57 0.15 33.10 -7.31
CA ILE A 57 0.25 31.81 -8.00
C ILE A 57 -0.94 31.61 -8.94
N THR A 58 -0.64 31.47 -10.22
CA THR A 58 -1.63 31.34 -11.29
C THR A 58 -1.72 29.90 -11.80
N LYS A 59 -2.79 29.61 -12.57
CA LYS A 59 -2.93 28.36 -13.35
C LYS A 59 -1.70 28.10 -14.23
N HIS A 60 -1.14 29.15 -14.85
CA HIS A 60 0.06 29.04 -15.68
C HIS A 60 1.28 28.54 -14.88
N ASP A 61 1.47 29.08 -13.66
CA ASP A 61 2.58 28.65 -12.80
C ASP A 61 2.48 27.20 -12.40
N VAL A 62 1.28 26.74 -12.04
CA VAL A 62 1.02 25.32 -11.73
C VAL A 62 1.33 24.44 -12.94
N THR A 63 0.81 24.77 -14.11
CA THR A 63 1.07 24.03 -15.36
C THR A 63 2.56 23.97 -15.70
N LYS A 64 3.26 25.09 -15.58
CA LYS A 64 4.71 25.18 -15.81
C LYS A 64 5.50 24.29 -14.82
N LEU A 65 5.09 24.27 -13.55
CA LEU A 65 5.68 23.40 -12.54
C LEU A 65 5.48 21.93 -12.89
N LEU A 66 4.24 21.53 -13.22
CA LEU A 66 3.90 20.14 -13.56
C LEU A 66 4.66 19.64 -14.79
N ASN A 67 4.74 20.46 -15.84
CA ASN A 67 5.51 20.15 -17.07
C ASN A 67 7.00 19.94 -16.77
N ARG A 68 7.58 20.75 -15.90
CA ARG A 68 8.98 20.60 -15.48
C ARG A 68 9.18 19.29 -14.73
N ILE A 69 8.29 18.94 -13.81
CA ILE A 69 8.35 17.69 -13.04
C ILE A 69 8.27 16.49 -13.98
N GLY A 70 7.36 16.50 -14.95
CA GLY A 70 7.23 15.45 -15.96
C GLY A 70 8.51 15.26 -16.77
N LYS A 71 9.12 16.35 -17.25
CA LYS A 71 10.40 16.32 -17.99
C LYS A 71 11.57 15.79 -17.16
N SER A 72 11.54 15.94 -15.84
CA SER A 72 12.58 15.43 -14.94
C SER A 72 12.33 13.98 -14.47
N GLY A 73 11.38 13.26 -15.07
CA GLY A 73 11.03 11.88 -14.68
C GLY A 73 10.26 11.77 -13.37
N GLY A 74 9.69 12.88 -12.89
CA GLY A 74 8.79 12.92 -11.75
C GLY A 74 7.37 12.46 -12.09
N VAL A 75 6.48 12.45 -11.11
CA VAL A 75 5.07 12.06 -11.26
C VAL A 75 4.18 13.29 -11.07
N PRO A 76 3.88 14.05 -12.15
CA PRO A 76 3.12 15.30 -12.07
C PRO A 76 1.77 15.14 -11.37
N ASN A 77 1.05 14.06 -11.62
CA ASN A 77 -0.26 13.80 -11.06
C ASN A 77 -0.28 13.68 -9.53
N LYS A 78 0.81 13.19 -8.93
CA LYS A 78 0.91 13.10 -7.46
C LYS A 78 1.03 14.47 -6.83
N ILE A 79 1.95 15.30 -7.34
CA ILE A 79 2.12 16.66 -6.81
C ILE A 79 0.92 17.54 -7.14
N PHE A 80 0.28 17.34 -8.29
CA PHE A 80 -0.95 18.04 -8.65
C PHE A 80 -2.06 17.83 -7.61
N LYS A 81 -2.32 16.58 -7.20
CA LYS A 81 -3.30 16.25 -6.15
C LYS A 81 -2.97 16.93 -4.81
N VAL A 82 -1.69 17.05 -4.48
CA VAL A 82 -1.27 17.76 -3.26
C VAL A 82 -1.48 19.24 -3.38
N LEU A 83 -1.10 19.86 -4.51
CA LEU A 83 -1.32 21.29 -4.78
C LEU A 83 -2.82 21.62 -4.79
N GLN A 84 -3.64 20.81 -5.45
CA GLN A 84 -5.08 20.96 -5.48
C GLN A 84 -5.68 20.97 -4.06
N SER A 85 -5.25 20.03 -3.20
CA SER A 85 -5.69 19.99 -1.80
C SER A 85 -5.21 21.19 -0.99
N MET A 86 -3.97 21.65 -1.20
CA MET A 86 -3.37 22.77 -0.50
C MET A 86 -4.04 24.09 -0.90
N PHE A 87 -4.27 24.32 -2.18
CA PHE A 87 -4.95 25.54 -2.62
C PHE A 87 -6.46 25.52 -2.31
N ALA A 88 -7.11 24.35 -2.32
CA ALA A 88 -8.49 24.25 -1.82
C ALA A 88 -8.58 24.59 -0.32
N PHE A 89 -7.59 24.19 0.47
CA PHE A 89 -7.46 24.61 1.85
C PHE A 89 -7.26 26.15 1.96
N ALA A 90 -6.41 26.74 1.12
CA ALA A 90 -6.19 28.19 1.11
C ALA A 90 -7.48 28.96 0.80
N VAL A 91 -8.28 28.51 -0.18
CA VAL A 91 -9.59 29.09 -0.49
C VAL A 91 -10.56 28.95 0.67
N SER A 92 -10.62 27.77 1.31
CA SER A 92 -11.51 27.53 2.47
C SER A 92 -11.17 28.39 3.70
N ARG A 93 -9.97 28.95 3.75
CA ARG A 93 -9.48 29.86 4.80
C ARG A 93 -9.46 31.33 4.37
N SER A 94 -10.00 31.65 3.19
CA SER A 94 -10.01 33.01 2.62
C SER A 94 -8.58 33.59 2.46
N ILE A 95 -7.56 32.74 2.32
CA ILE A 95 -6.18 33.15 1.98
C ILE A 95 -6.09 33.46 0.49
N MET A 96 -6.89 32.78 -0.32
CA MET A 96 -7.03 32.99 -1.78
C MET A 96 -8.52 33.03 -2.16
N GLU A 97 -8.84 33.75 -3.22
CA GLU A 97 -10.20 33.78 -3.76
C GLU A 97 -10.50 32.53 -4.61
N THR A 98 -9.55 32.09 -5.40
CA THR A 98 -9.70 30.96 -6.33
C THR A 98 -8.58 29.95 -6.21
N ASN A 99 -8.88 28.70 -6.55
CA ASN A 99 -7.86 27.65 -6.57
C ASN A 99 -7.18 27.63 -7.95
N PRO A 100 -5.86 27.91 -8.05
CA PRO A 100 -5.15 27.92 -9.34
C PRO A 100 -5.03 26.53 -9.99
N CYS A 101 -5.43 25.49 -9.29
CA CYS A 101 -5.51 24.12 -9.83
C CYS A 101 -6.88 23.80 -10.45
N SER A 102 -7.88 24.71 -10.34
CA SER A 102 -9.17 24.51 -11.02
C SER A 102 -8.94 24.48 -12.53
N ASP A 103 -9.73 23.68 -13.24
CA ASP A 103 -9.73 23.57 -14.70
C ASP A 103 -8.36 23.23 -15.35
N ILE A 104 -7.43 22.67 -14.58
CA ILE A 104 -6.23 22.04 -15.14
C ILE A 104 -6.60 20.61 -15.49
N GLU A 105 -6.68 20.32 -16.78
CA GLU A 105 -6.74 18.93 -17.25
C GLU A 105 -5.41 18.24 -16.92
N VAL A 106 -5.50 17.20 -16.14
CA VAL A 106 -4.34 16.36 -15.81
C VAL A 106 -3.98 15.56 -17.05
N LEU A 107 -2.92 15.96 -17.74
CA LEU A 107 -2.39 15.24 -18.88
C LEU A 107 -1.95 13.85 -18.43
N ASN A 108 -2.66 12.84 -18.92
CA ASN A 108 -2.44 11.41 -18.69
C ASN A 108 -2.63 10.96 -17.23
N GLU A 109 -3.83 10.56 -16.88
CA GLU A 109 -3.93 9.46 -15.93
C GLU A 109 -3.16 8.29 -16.58
N ASP A 110 -1.96 8.00 -16.07
CA ASP A 110 -1.43 6.66 -16.21
C ASP A 110 -2.53 5.76 -15.64
N ALA A 111 -3.34 5.18 -16.52
CA ALA A 111 -4.34 4.19 -16.12
C ALA A 111 -3.57 3.22 -15.22
N PRO A 112 -4.02 2.96 -13.99
CA PRO A 112 -3.31 2.04 -13.13
C PRO A 112 -3.20 0.75 -13.91
N LYS A 113 -1.96 0.31 -14.19
CA LYS A 113 -1.72 -0.97 -14.87
C LYS A 113 -2.30 -2.05 -13.95
N GLU A 114 -3.57 -2.37 -14.18
CA GLU A 114 -4.25 -3.43 -13.46
C GLU A 114 -3.72 -4.76 -13.97
N ARG A 115 -2.79 -5.33 -13.20
CA ARG A 115 -2.21 -6.61 -13.54
C ARG A 115 -2.78 -7.71 -12.65
N ILE A 116 -3.34 -8.72 -13.28
CA ILE A 116 -3.71 -9.99 -12.68
C ILE A 116 -2.68 -11.02 -13.14
N LEU A 117 -2.06 -11.72 -12.23
CA LEU A 117 -1.09 -12.76 -12.53
C LEU A 117 -1.78 -14.01 -13.03
N LYS A 118 -1.23 -14.61 -14.09
CA LYS A 118 -1.69 -15.90 -14.63
C LYS A 118 -1.24 -17.07 -13.75
N ALA A 119 -1.88 -18.20 -13.87
CA ALA A 119 -1.58 -19.41 -13.10
C ALA A 119 -0.10 -19.86 -13.21
N ASP A 120 0.48 -19.78 -14.40
CA ASP A 120 1.89 -20.11 -14.62
C ASP A 120 2.84 -19.08 -13.97
N GLU A 121 2.48 -17.80 -13.98
CA GLU A 121 3.23 -16.73 -13.31
C GLU A 121 3.21 -16.90 -11.80
N ILE A 122 2.04 -17.25 -11.22
CA ILE A 122 1.90 -17.54 -9.80
C ILE A 122 2.82 -18.70 -9.39
N ARG A 123 2.85 -19.79 -10.17
CA ARG A 123 3.77 -20.93 -9.91
C ARG A 123 5.23 -20.50 -9.98
N LYS A 124 5.62 -19.75 -11.00
CA LYS A 124 7.00 -19.25 -11.17
C LYS A 124 7.43 -18.40 -9.99
N ILE A 125 6.56 -17.50 -9.52
CA ILE A 125 6.83 -16.67 -8.35
C ILE A 125 6.91 -17.54 -7.10
N TRP A 126 5.91 -18.35 -6.83
CA TRP A 126 5.78 -19.14 -5.60
C TRP A 126 7.00 -20.06 -5.36
N PHE A 127 7.36 -20.86 -6.35
CA PHE A 127 8.51 -21.77 -6.23
C PHE A 127 9.84 -21.06 -6.49
N GLY A 128 9.83 -19.99 -7.29
CA GLY A 128 11.02 -19.18 -7.53
C GLY A 128 11.49 -18.42 -6.30
N LEU A 129 10.58 -18.01 -5.41
CA LEU A 129 10.93 -17.31 -4.17
C LEU A 129 11.98 -18.08 -3.33
N GLU A 130 11.88 -19.40 -3.25
CA GLU A 130 12.83 -20.24 -2.48
C GLU A 130 14.25 -20.21 -3.05
N LYS A 131 14.38 -19.88 -4.33
CA LYS A 131 15.68 -19.81 -5.02
C LYS A 131 16.26 -18.39 -5.03
N THR A 132 15.54 -17.41 -4.48
CA THR A 132 16.02 -16.02 -4.42
C THR A 132 16.98 -15.81 -3.26
N LYS A 133 17.79 -14.74 -3.34
CA LYS A 133 18.59 -14.25 -2.21
C LYS A 133 17.81 -13.39 -1.21
N MET A 134 16.48 -13.35 -1.31
CA MET A 134 15.64 -12.67 -0.34
C MET A 134 15.73 -13.34 1.03
N SER A 135 15.59 -12.57 2.10
CA SER A 135 15.44 -13.14 3.44
C SER A 135 14.18 -14.00 3.53
N GLU A 136 14.17 -14.97 4.43
CA GLU A 136 13.01 -15.82 4.70
C GLU A 136 11.75 -14.98 4.99
N SER A 137 11.87 -14.00 5.88
CA SER A 137 10.77 -13.06 6.17
C SER A 137 10.23 -12.35 4.93
N MET A 138 11.10 -11.95 3.97
CA MET A 138 10.67 -11.30 2.74
C MET A 138 9.91 -12.28 1.82
N ARG A 139 10.40 -13.51 1.68
CA ARG A 139 9.71 -14.56 0.92
C ARG A 139 8.34 -14.86 1.51
N SER A 140 8.28 -14.98 2.84
CA SER A 140 7.03 -15.22 3.57
C SER A 140 6.03 -14.08 3.41
N VAL A 141 6.46 -12.80 3.46
CA VAL A 141 5.58 -11.65 3.18
C VAL A 141 4.95 -11.76 1.79
N LEU A 142 5.72 -12.10 0.76
CA LEU A 142 5.20 -12.18 -0.61
C LEU A 142 4.18 -13.30 -0.77
N LYS A 143 4.44 -14.47 -0.19
CA LYS A 143 3.49 -15.58 -0.14
C LYS A 143 2.24 -15.21 0.65
N PHE A 144 2.41 -14.59 1.81
CA PHE A 144 1.31 -14.18 2.69
C PHE A 144 0.39 -13.14 2.04
N LEU A 145 0.97 -12.20 1.28
CA LEU A 145 0.20 -11.23 0.48
C LEU A 145 -0.71 -11.91 -0.54
N LEU A 146 -0.20 -12.92 -1.25
CA LEU A 146 -0.97 -13.66 -2.23
C LEU A 146 -2.08 -14.48 -1.57
N VAL A 147 -1.75 -15.23 -0.52
CA VAL A 147 -2.69 -16.16 0.13
C VAL A 147 -3.82 -15.40 0.85
N THR A 148 -3.50 -14.29 1.51
CA THR A 148 -4.49 -13.53 2.29
C THR A 148 -5.18 -12.42 1.49
N GLY A 149 -4.59 -11.96 0.38
CA GLY A 149 -5.08 -10.81 -0.38
C GLY A 149 -5.00 -9.48 0.38
N GLN A 150 -4.28 -9.39 1.51
CA GLN A 150 -4.27 -8.18 2.32
C GLN A 150 -3.32 -7.11 1.77
N ARG A 151 -3.42 -5.87 2.27
CA ARG A 151 -2.56 -4.77 1.81
C ARG A 151 -1.13 -4.96 2.29
N ASN A 152 -0.18 -4.56 1.44
CA ASN A 152 1.25 -4.69 1.73
C ASN A 152 1.65 -4.13 3.11
N GLY A 153 1.13 -2.95 3.49
CA GLY A 153 1.40 -2.36 4.81
C GLY A 153 0.79 -3.15 5.98
N GLU A 154 -0.37 -3.78 5.75
CA GLU A 154 -1.04 -4.60 6.75
C GLU A 154 -0.26 -5.91 7.01
N VAL A 155 0.19 -6.57 5.94
CA VAL A 155 0.99 -7.81 6.05
C VAL A 155 2.37 -7.52 6.61
N ALA A 156 3.12 -6.60 6.01
CA ALA A 156 4.51 -6.33 6.39
C ALA A 156 4.66 -5.88 7.85
N GLY A 157 3.68 -5.15 8.37
CA GLY A 157 3.65 -4.70 9.77
C GLY A 157 2.81 -5.57 10.70
N ALA A 158 2.55 -6.83 10.38
CA ALA A 158 1.80 -7.75 11.21
C ALA A 158 2.54 -8.10 12.51
N LYS A 159 1.81 -8.12 13.62
CA LYS A 159 2.33 -8.50 14.93
C LYS A 159 1.69 -9.79 15.41
N TRP A 160 2.44 -10.59 16.15
CA TRP A 160 1.94 -11.86 16.70
C TRP A 160 0.72 -11.70 17.60
N GLU A 161 0.62 -10.58 18.33
CA GLU A 161 -0.50 -10.26 19.21
C GLU A 161 -1.83 -10.09 18.46
N GLU A 162 -1.78 -9.90 17.13
CA GLU A 162 -2.95 -9.77 16.28
C GLU A 162 -3.54 -11.13 15.86
N PHE A 163 -2.80 -12.23 16.08
CA PHE A 163 -3.14 -13.57 15.61
C PHE A 163 -3.71 -14.44 16.72
N ASN A 164 -4.94 -14.88 16.56
CA ASN A 164 -5.52 -15.91 17.41
C ASN A 164 -5.54 -17.24 16.63
N ILE A 165 -4.47 -18.03 16.79
CA ILE A 165 -4.30 -19.31 16.08
C ILE A 165 -5.39 -20.32 16.47
N ARG A 166 -5.80 -20.35 17.75
CA ARG A 166 -6.82 -21.29 18.22
C ARG A 166 -8.19 -21.05 17.55
N SER A 167 -8.57 -19.80 17.38
CA SER A 167 -9.82 -19.45 16.67
C SER A 167 -9.62 -19.30 15.16
N LYS A 168 -8.38 -19.32 14.66
CA LYS A 168 -7.99 -19.14 13.26
C LYS A 168 -8.35 -17.76 12.70
N TRP A 169 -8.12 -16.68 13.46
CA TRP A 169 -8.35 -15.31 13.00
C TRP A 169 -7.17 -14.39 13.26
N TRP A 170 -6.87 -13.57 12.27
CA TRP A 170 -5.98 -12.44 12.36
C TRP A 170 -6.80 -11.16 12.43
N THR A 171 -6.65 -10.38 13.50
CA THR A 171 -7.36 -9.11 13.68
C THR A 171 -6.40 -7.94 13.48
N ILE A 172 -6.53 -7.26 12.35
CA ILE A 172 -5.75 -6.06 12.02
C ILE A 172 -6.42 -4.88 12.73
N PRO A 173 -5.74 -4.19 13.66
CA PRO A 173 -6.35 -3.07 14.37
C PRO A 173 -6.59 -1.87 13.45
N GLY A 174 -7.64 -1.10 13.70
CA GLY A 174 -8.01 0.07 12.89
C GLY A 174 -6.91 1.12 12.76
N THR A 175 -5.98 1.20 13.71
CA THR A 175 -4.81 2.08 13.64
C THR A 175 -3.85 1.74 12.48
N ARG A 176 -3.94 0.51 11.94
CA ARG A 176 -3.11 0.01 10.84
C ARG A 176 -3.85 -0.14 9.52
N THR A 177 -5.17 -0.01 9.52
CA THR A 177 -6.00 -0.10 8.31
C THR A 177 -6.20 1.27 7.67
N LYS A 178 -6.38 1.30 6.34
CA LYS A 178 -6.60 2.55 5.60
C LYS A 178 -7.91 3.26 5.99
N ASN A 179 -8.95 2.49 6.27
CA ASN A 179 -10.28 2.99 6.64
C ASN A 179 -10.47 3.23 8.15
N LYS A 180 -9.40 3.04 8.95
CA LYS A 180 -9.38 3.19 10.42
C LYS A 180 -10.36 2.25 11.17
N LYS A 181 -10.90 1.23 10.50
CA LYS A 181 -11.74 0.20 11.12
C LYS A 181 -10.93 -1.09 11.27
N SER A 182 -11.17 -1.81 12.38
CA SER A 182 -10.59 -3.14 12.59
C SER A 182 -11.02 -4.08 11.47
N HIS A 183 -10.12 -4.94 11.03
CA HIS A 183 -10.38 -5.90 9.97
C HIS A 183 -9.98 -7.31 10.39
N GLN A 184 -10.80 -8.29 10.08
CA GLN A 184 -10.56 -9.68 10.43
C GLN A 184 -10.29 -10.51 9.16
N VAL A 185 -9.25 -11.33 9.23
CA VAL A 185 -8.82 -12.24 8.16
C VAL A 185 -8.81 -13.66 8.71
N PHE A 186 -9.50 -14.57 8.04
CA PHE A 186 -9.48 -15.98 8.43
C PHE A 186 -8.13 -16.62 8.08
N LEU A 187 -7.57 -17.38 9.01
CA LEU A 187 -6.32 -18.10 8.84
C LEU A 187 -6.60 -19.50 8.30
N THR A 188 -6.50 -19.64 7.00
CA THR A 188 -6.60 -20.94 6.35
C THR A 188 -5.38 -21.81 6.70
N PRO A 189 -5.43 -23.15 6.50
CA PRO A 189 -4.30 -24.04 6.74
C PRO A 189 -2.99 -23.55 6.09
N MET A 190 -3.03 -23.12 4.84
CA MET A 190 -1.86 -22.60 4.12
C MET A 190 -1.29 -21.33 4.78
N VAL A 191 -2.14 -20.45 5.32
CA VAL A 191 -1.69 -19.26 6.08
C VAL A 191 -1.01 -19.69 7.37
N ILE A 192 -1.56 -20.67 8.08
CA ILE A 192 -0.98 -21.21 9.33
C ILE A 192 0.37 -21.83 9.05
N ASP A 193 0.50 -22.61 8.00
CA ASP A 193 1.78 -23.21 7.59
C ASP A 193 2.83 -22.15 7.25
N LEU A 194 2.44 -21.06 6.60
CA LEU A 194 3.33 -19.95 6.30
C LEU A 194 3.79 -19.16 7.54
N LEU A 195 2.99 -19.16 8.60
CA LEU A 195 3.38 -18.52 9.87
C LEU A 195 4.47 -19.32 10.61
N GLY A 196 4.56 -20.63 10.39
CA GLY A 196 5.56 -21.48 11.02
C GLY A 196 5.48 -21.47 12.55
N GLN A 197 6.62 -21.28 13.22
CA GLN A 197 6.65 -21.22 14.68
C GLN A 197 5.96 -19.96 15.21
N VAL A 198 4.85 -20.16 15.89
CA VAL A 198 4.07 -19.08 16.51
C VAL A 198 4.80 -18.53 17.72
N LYS A 199 4.94 -17.20 17.77
CA LYS A 199 5.52 -16.47 18.90
C LYS A 199 4.41 -15.74 19.69
N ARG A 200 4.70 -15.37 20.92
CA ARG A 200 3.75 -14.63 21.75
C ARG A 200 3.72 -13.14 21.42
N HIS A 201 4.88 -12.58 21.05
CA HIS A 201 5.06 -11.14 20.86
C HIS A 201 5.99 -10.81 19.71
N GLY A 202 5.87 -9.59 19.19
CA GLY A 202 6.75 -9.00 18.22
C GLY A 202 6.26 -9.11 16.78
N TRP A 203 7.13 -8.80 15.84
CA TRP A 203 6.81 -8.78 14.42
C TRP A 203 6.75 -10.19 13.83
N VAL A 204 5.72 -10.49 13.04
CA VAL A 204 5.61 -11.75 12.29
C VAL A 204 6.69 -11.81 11.22
N PHE A 205 6.97 -10.67 10.58
CA PHE A 205 7.97 -10.55 9.52
C PHE A 205 9.08 -9.54 9.92
N PRO A 206 10.05 -9.98 10.74
CA PRO A 206 11.12 -9.09 11.21
C PRO A 206 12.10 -8.75 10.09
N SER A 207 12.67 -7.53 10.18
CA SER A 207 13.75 -7.04 9.30
C SER A 207 15.01 -6.69 10.09
N GLY A 208 15.07 -7.04 11.35
CA GLY A 208 16.14 -6.75 12.30
C GLY A 208 15.60 -6.82 13.73
N LYS A 209 16.40 -6.40 14.72
CA LYS A 209 16.10 -6.64 16.13
C LYS A 209 14.74 -6.06 16.56
N ASP A 210 14.37 -4.85 16.17
CA ASP A 210 13.12 -4.22 16.60
C ASP A 210 12.34 -3.59 15.41
N LYS A 211 12.58 -4.09 14.20
CA LYS A 211 11.99 -3.55 12.98
C LYS A 211 11.29 -4.65 12.18
N HIS A 212 10.19 -4.28 11.55
CA HIS A 212 9.53 -5.13 10.55
C HIS A 212 9.98 -4.77 9.14
N ILE A 213 9.69 -5.65 8.19
CA ILE A 213 9.87 -5.37 6.75
C ILE A 213 9.02 -4.15 6.37
N SER A 214 9.65 -3.14 5.75
CA SER A 214 8.90 -1.99 5.29
C SER A 214 8.13 -2.31 4.01
N PRO A 215 6.94 -1.71 3.78
CA PRO A 215 6.21 -1.86 2.52
C PRO A 215 7.03 -1.44 1.29
N ARG A 216 7.93 -0.46 1.46
CA ARG A 216 8.85 -0.02 0.42
C ARG A 216 9.88 -1.10 0.08
N SER A 217 10.41 -1.80 1.10
CA SER A 217 11.36 -2.91 0.88
C SER A 217 10.73 -4.05 0.11
N VAL A 218 9.44 -4.37 0.36
CA VAL A 218 8.69 -5.38 -0.41
C VAL A 218 8.61 -5.00 -1.89
N SER A 219 8.21 -3.75 -2.17
CA SER A 219 8.14 -3.24 -3.55
C SER A 219 9.51 -3.25 -4.23
N LEU A 220 10.57 -2.91 -3.50
CA LEU A 220 11.94 -2.93 -4.02
C LEU A 220 12.42 -4.37 -4.30
N ALA A 221 12.09 -5.31 -3.42
CA ALA A 221 12.44 -6.72 -3.60
C ALA A 221 11.79 -7.32 -4.85
N ILE A 222 10.51 -7.04 -5.11
CA ILE A 222 9.84 -7.44 -6.34
C ILE A 222 10.54 -6.82 -7.55
N ARG A 223 10.72 -5.48 -7.53
CA ARG A 223 11.34 -4.77 -8.65
C ARG A 223 12.72 -5.30 -9.00
N ASN A 224 13.55 -5.56 -8.01
CA ASN A 224 14.90 -6.08 -8.23
C ASN A 224 14.94 -7.49 -8.84
N ASN A 225 13.83 -8.24 -8.77
CA ASN A 225 13.72 -9.60 -9.30
C ASN A 225 12.84 -9.70 -10.56
N THR A 226 12.31 -8.57 -11.07
CA THR A 226 11.42 -8.52 -12.24
C THR A 226 11.87 -7.51 -13.30
N GLU A 227 12.77 -6.61 -13.00
CA GLU A 227 13.27 -5.62 -13.96
C GLU A 227 14.49 -6.10 -14.70
N LYS A 228 14.45 -6.05 -16.05
CA LYS A 228 15.65 -6.08 -16.89
C LYS A 228 16.29 -4.69 -16.83
N ARG A 229 17.30 -4.49 -16.00
CA ARG A 229 18.06 -3.25 -15.98
C ARG A 229 19.10 -3.24 -17.10
N THR A 230 18.95 -2.30 -18.02
CA THR A 230 19.77 -2.17 -19.22
C THR A 230 21.15 -1.53 -19.01
N GLN A 231 21.46 -0.90 -17.87
CA GLN A 231 22.74 -0.14 -17.74
C GLN A 231 23.41 -0.08 -16.37
N GLN A 232 22.92 -0.68 -15.32
CA GLN A 232 23.66 -0.75 -14.05
C GLN A 232 23.43 -2.09 -13.38
N LYS A 233 24.56 -2.73 -12.96
CA LYS A 233 24.65 -4.01 -12.25
C LYS A 233 23.43 -4.33 -11.38
N SER A 234 22.34 -4.78 -12.02
CA SER A 234 21.23 -5.41 -11.30
C SER A 234 21.68 -6.80 -10.98
N THR A 235 21.79 -7.12 -9.71
CA THR A 235 22.29 -8.39 -9.22
C THR A 235 21.38 -9.58 -9.61
N TYR A 236 20.15 -9.35 -10.09
CA TYR A 236 19.15 -10.43 -10.22
C TYR A 236 18.31 -10.45 -11.51
N GLY A 237 18.19 -9.35 -12.27
CA GLY A 237 17.40 -9.35 -13.52
C GLY A 237 15.92 -9.80 -13.33
N ASP A 238 15.29 -10.25 -14.42
CA ASP A 238 13.96 -10.87 -14.37
C ASP A 238 14.08 -12.33 -13.91
N PHE A 239 14.30 -12.51 -12.60
CA PHE A 239 14.53 -13.81 -11.97
C PHE A 239 13.34 -14.76 -12.15
N PHE A 240 12.11 -14.24 -11.98
CA PHE A 240 10.90 -15.04 -12.09
C PHE A 240 10.44 -15.27 -13.54
N LYS A 241 10.97 -14.51 -14.51
CA LYS A 241 10.54 -14.53 -15.92
C LYS A 241 9.03 -14.32 -16.08
N VAL A 242 8.49 -13.38 -15.32
CA VAL A 242 7.06 -13.02 -15.33
C VAL A 242 6.83 -11.55 -15.67
N GLY A 243 7.89 -10.78 -15.91
CA GLY A 243 7.80 -9.33 -16.09
C GLY A 243 7.43 -8.59 -14.79
N GLN A 244 7.28 -7.28 -14.89
CA GLN A 244 7.06 -6.42 -13.73
C GLN A 244 5.68 -6.63 -13.10
N PHE A 245 5.65 -6.73 -11.77
CA PHE A 245 4.44 -6.66 -10.97
C PHE A 245 4.74 -5.91 -9.66
N VAL A 246 3.69 -5.54 -8.94
CA VAL A 246 3.79 -4.83 -7.66
C VAL A 246 3.03 -5.60 -6.56
N PRO A 247 3.30 -5.33 -5.26
CA PRO A 247 2.60 -6.04 -4.18
C PRO A 247 1.06 -6.01 -4.30
N ASN A 248 0.51 -4.90 -4.83
CA ASN A 248 -0.93 -4.77 -5.01
C ASN A 248 -1.49 -5.69 -6.09
N ASP A 249 -0.66 -6.12 -7.06
CA ASP A 249 -1.09 -7.07 -8.09
C ASP A 249 -1.30 -8.47 -7.53
N LEU A 250 -0.55 -8.87 -6.48
CA LEU A 250 -0.82 -10.11 -5.75
C LEU A 250 -2.21 -10.10 -5.11
N ARG A 251 -2.60 -8.97 -4.53
CA ARG A 251 -3.92 -8.76 -3.95
C ARG A 251 -5.02 -8.73 -5.01
N ARG A 252 -4.81 -8.03 -6.14
CA ARG A 252 -5.74 -8.02 -7.28
C ARG A 252 -5.92 -9.41 -7.84
N THR A 253 -4.83 -10.16 -7.96
CA THR A 253 -4.84 -11.56 -8.40
C THR A 253 -5.68 -12.43 -7.48
N ALA A 254 -5.52 -12.31 -6.16
CA ALA A 254 -6.33 -13.04 -5.20
C ALA A 254 -7.83 -12.72 -5.36
N ALA A 255 -8.20 -11.43 -5.47
CA ALA A 255 -9.58 -11.01 -5.67
C ALA A 255 -10.18 -11.54 -6.98
N ALA A 256 -9.46 -11.39 -8.09
CA ALA A 256 -9.92 -11.85 -9.41
C ALA A 256 -10.10 -13.38 -9.46
N LEU A 257 -9.17 -14.13 -8.87
CA LEU A 257 -9.24 -15.58 -8.86
C LEU A 257 -10.25 -16.13 -7.83
N MET A 258 -10.61 -15.39 -6.78
CA MET A 258 -11.78 -15.68 -5.95
C MET A 258 -13.07 -15.56 -6.78
N ALA A 259 -13.24 -14.47 -7.53
CA ALA A 259 -14.39 -14.28 -8.40
C ALA A 259 -14.48 -15.39 -9.48
N GLU A 260 -13.36 -15.72 -10.11
CA GLU A 260 -13.28 -16.84 -11.08
C GLU A 260 -13.64 -18.20 -10.46
N ALA A 261 -13.36 -18.37 -9.15
CA ALA A 261 -13.72 -19.57 -8.39
C ALA A 261 -15.18 -19.58 -7.89
N GLY A 262 -15.99 -18.60 -8.27
CA GLY A 262 -17.41 -18.52 -7.94
C GLY A 262 -17.72 -17.83 -6.61
N VAL A 263 -16.79 -17.05 -6.05
CA VAL A 263 -17.07 -16.23 -4.86
C VAL A 263 -17.73 -14.92 -5.30
N ASP A 264 -18.85 -14.57 -4.71
CA ASP A 264 -19.58 -13.34 -4.99
C ASP A 264 -18.77 -12.08 -4.63
N GLU A 265 -19.14 -10.94 -5.23
CA GLU A 265 -18.45 -9.66 -5.06
C GLU A 265 -18.47 -9.17 -3.60
N ALA A 266 -19.59 -9.34 -2.88
CA ALA A 266 -19.75 -8.84 -1.53
C ALA A 266 -18.80 -9.53 -0.52
N PRO A 267 -18.67 -10.87 -0.44
CA PRO A 267 -17.64 -11.55 0.32
C PRO A 267 -16.21 -11.13 -0.07
N ILE A 268 -15.92 -10.99 -1.38
CA ILE A 268 -14.60 -10.52 -1.83
C ILE A 268 -14.31 -9.11 -1.30
N ALA A 269 -15.28 -8.19 -1.39
CA ALA A 269 -15.13 -6.84 -0.88
C ALA A 269 -14.87 -6.82 0.64
N LYS A 270 -15.51 -7.73 1.40
CA LYS A 270 -15.24 -7.91 2.84
C LYS A 270 -13.82 -8.44 3.09
N VAL A 271 -13.38 -9.49 2.40
CA VAL A 271 -11.99 -10.01 2.48
C VAL A 271 -10.99 -8.90 2.17
N MET A 272 -11.29 -8.08 1.16
CA MET A 272 -10.44 -6.97 0.73
C MET A 272 -10.53 -5.72 1.63
N ASN A 273 -11.29 -5.75 2.74
CA ASN A 273 -11.53 -4.56 3.57
C ASN A 273 -11.93 -3.32 2.72
N GLN A 274 -12.83 -3.54 1.75
CA GLN A 274 -13.44 -2.52 0.90
C GLN A 274 -14.90 -2.27 1.30
N ALA A 275 -15.55 -3.29 1.87
CA ALA A 275 -16.84 -3.20 2.53
C ALA A 275 -16.68 -3.51 4.03
N PRO A 276 -17.52 -2.94 4.90
CA PRO A 276 -17.53 -3.29 6.32
C PRO A 276 -18.00 -4.75 6.49
N SER A 277 -17.43 -5.43 7.47
CA SER A 277 -18.01 -6.65 8.03
C SER A 277 -18.73 -6.28 9.31
N ASP A 278 -20.04 -6.52 9.35
CA ASP A 278 -20.88 -6.19 10.50
C ASP A 278 -20.81 -7.29 11.59
N ARG A 279 -20.12 -8.38 11.30
CA ARG A 279 -20.00 -9.54 12.18
C ARG A 279 -18.56 -9.82 12.57
N THR A 280 -18.34 -10.07 13.83
CA THR A 280 -17.07 -10.65 14.29
C THR A 280 -16.98 -12.09 13.78
N ARG A 281 -15.82 -12.44 13.18
CA ARG A 281 -15.55 -13.76 12.57
C ARG A 281 -16.58 -14.11 11.49
N ASP A 282 -16.73 -13.22 10.53
CA ASP A 282 -17.70 -13.31 9.44
C ASP A 282 -17.50 -14.62 8.64
N PRO A 283 -18.53 -15.48 8.57
CA PRO A 283 -18.44 -16.76 7.85
C PRO A 283 -18.22 -16.59 6.35
N GLU A 284 -18.68 -15.48 5.76
CA GLU A 284 -18.47 -15.20 4.34
C GLU A 284 -16.99 -14.95 4.04
N ILE A 285 -16.27 -14.22 4.91
CA ILE A 285 -14.82 -14.03 4.81
C ILE A 285 -14.11 -15.38 4.89
N ARG A 286 -14.53 -16.24 5.82
CA ARG A 286 -13.96 -17.57 5.96
C ARG A 286 -14.16 -18.39 4.71
N GLN A 287 -15.39 -18.50 4.23
CA GLN A 287 -15.74 -19.29 3.06
C GLN A 287 -14.98 -18.80 1.81
N ALA A 288 -14.93 -17.48 1.59
CA ALA A 288 -14.21 -16.90 0.47
C ALA A 288 -12.71 -17.25 0.47
N LEU A 289 -12.06 -17.18 1.64
CA LEU A 289 -10.65 -17.51 1.77
C LEU A 289 -10.39 -19.02 1.66
N GLU A 290 -11.30 -19.88 2.12
CA GLU A 290 -11.20 -21.33 1.94
C GLU A 290 -11.35 -21.73 0.45
N VAL A 291 -12.27 -21.09 -0.29
CA VAL A 291 -12.42 -21.28 -1.74
C VAL A 291 -11.15 -20.83 -2.47
N TRP A 292 -10.63 -19.65 -2.09
CA TRP A 292 -9.38 -19.12 -2.65
C TRP A 292 -8.19 -20.07 -2.40
N GLU A 293 -8.02 -20.55 -1.19
CA GLU A 293 -6.95 -21.49 -0.89
C GLU A 293 -7.01 -22.74 -1.76
N LYS A 294 -8.20 -23.35 -1.93
CA LYS A 294 -8.38 -24.51 -2.81
C LYS A 294 -7.99 -24.20 -4.25
N LYS A 295 -8.41 -23.05 -4.79
CA LYS A 295 -8.02 -22.58 -6.13
C LYS A 295 -6.51 -22.40 -6.23
N LEU A 296 -5.89 -21.76 -5.24
CA LEU A 296 -4.46 -21.54 -5.21
C LEU A 296 -3.67 -22.86 -5.12
N GLN A 297 -4.10 -23.79 -4.29
CA GLN A 297 -3.50 -25.13 -4.20
C GLN A 297 -3.58 -25.87 -5.54
N THR A 298 -4.70 -25.78 -6.24
CA THR A 298 -4.86 -26.34 -7.59
C THR A 298 -3.89 -25.68 -8.59
N ILE A 299 -3.71 -24.37 -8.52
CA ILE A 299 -2.74 -23.64 -9.33
C ILE A 299 -1.31 -24.11 -9.03
N LEU A 300 -0.95 -24.27 -7.78
CA LEU A 300 0.43 -24.58 -7.37
C LEU A 300 0.79 -26.04 -7.63
N TYR A 301 -0.09 -26.96 -7.26
CA TYR A 301 0.23 -28.38 -7.18
C TYR A 301 -0.55 -29.27 -8.17
N GLY A 302 -1.50 -28.69 -8.90
CA GLY A 302 -2.43 -29.44 -9.77
C GLY A 302 -3.44 -30.26 -8.95
N TRP A 303 -4.14 -31.17 -9.59
CA TRP A 303 -5.13 -32.05 -8.97
C TRP A 303 -4.55 -33.18 -8.11
N ARG A 304 -3.28 -33.10 -7.68
CA ARG A 304 -2.72 -34.11 -6.77
C ARG A 304 -3.40 -33.98 -5.40
N LYS A 305 -4.10 -35.04 -4.99
CA LYS A 305 -4.72 -35.17 -3.67
C LYS A 305 -3.71 -34.78 -2.60
N HIS A 306 -3.98 -33.73 -1.84
CA HIS A 306 -3.22 -33.37 -0.65
C HIS A 306 -3.44 -34.49 0.39
N LYS A 307 -2.44 -35.33 0.63
CA LYS A 307 -2.36 -36.09 1.88
C LYS A 307 -2.01 -35.09 2.98
N PRO A 308 -2.80 -34.98 4.05
CA PRO A 308 -2.39 -34.20 5.21
C PRO A 308 -1.09 -34.82 5.73
N VAL A 309 -0.10 -33.99 6.03
CA VAL A 309 1.10 -34.43 6.76
C VAL A 309 0.62 -34.80 8.15
N THR A 310 0.45 -36.09 8.39
CA THR A 310 0.30 -36.64 9.73
C THR A 310 1.66 -36.53 10.38
N ASN A 311 1.81 -35.65 11.37
CA ASN A 311 2.92 -35.72 12.31
C ASN A 311 2.81 -37.05 13.04
N SER A 312 3.57 -38.02 12.60
CA SER A 312 3.87 -39.21 13.43
C SER A 312 4.82 -38.75 14.53
N SER A 313 4.24 -38.62 15.70
CA SER A 313 4.97 -38.60 16.95
C SER A 313 5.48 -40.05 17.19
N GLU A 314 6.76 -40.21 17.24
CA GLU A 314 7.46 -41.22 18.07
C GLU A 314 8.56 -40.50 18.83
#